data_f9c3f8a1bb4e2d925ff0285fafe674b9
#
_entry.id   f9c3f8a1bb4e2d925ff0285fafe674b9
#
_cell.length_a   1.000
_cell.length_b   1.000
_cell.length_c   1.000
_cell.angle_alpha   90.00
_cell.angle_beta   90.00
_cell.angle_gamma   90.00
#
_symmetry.space_group_name_H-M   'P 1'
#
loop_
_entity.id
_entity.type
_entity.pdbx_description
1 polymer ?
#
loop_
_entity_poly.entity_id
_entity_poly.type
_entity_poly.pdbx_seq_one_letter_code
_entity_poly.pdbx_strand_id
1 'polypeptide(L)'
;WDEGMPALMVNYLFNGIKQNNNGYGSRSQFLSLDSSLNLGGWRLRHNGDWSTNSYNKESHWQPVSVYLQHDYSFLQGGQFTVGQTSTDGAIFDSFPFEGAQFSSDDGMIAPELSQYSPVVRGIAYSQAQVSVKQNGVVIYQKNVPPGPFELRDFNQIFTGDLEVEIREADGTIRHFTQATAVLPILQRQGRLRYNLAFGKYRSSSTLNNSVSEPQFVQSSAAIGLPYEYTFYGGGIKADNYAAVLLGLGKYSDFFGAFSLDVTHARSQFSQNYKSFGKQQGQSYRFMYSRGFGETNTTLNITGYRYATRGYYDFDELQQIQSGFVDEKNINSYHQRSRISTTISQDLQDWGQLYLSASKDQYWDTADGYNLSASYSLPFRYISAMLSLGYNKSPYYHEADKSLFLSVSVPLNSLLNGNNLFLTTNT
;
A
#
# COMPACT_ATOMS: atom_id res chain seq x y z
N TRP A 1 21.13 -4.76 -20.51
CA TRP A 1 19.80 -5.21 -20.10
C TRP A 1 19.41 -6.40 -20.94
N ASP A 2 18.87 -7.42 -20.29
CA ASP A 2 18.23 -8.52 -20.97
C ASP A 2 16.74 -8.18 -21.09
N GLU A 3 16.21 -8.15 -22.31
CA GLU A 3 14.78 -7.91 -22.58
C GLU A 3 13.90 -9.07 -22.12
N GLY A 4 14.49 -10.18 -21.68
CA GLY A 4 13.83 -11.41 -21.29
C GLY A 4 13.31 -12.21 -22.49
N MET A 5 12.79 -13.39 -22.21
CA MET A 5 12.21 -14.25 -23.24
C MET A 5 10.71 -13.95 -23.44
N PRO A 6 10.17 -14.14 -24.64
CA PRO A 6 8.72 -14.13 -24.83
C PRO A 6 8.04 -15.16 -23.93
N ALA A 7 7.08 -14.71 -23.14
CA ALA A 7 6.37 -15.56 -22.19
C ALA A 7 4.94 -15.07 -21.98
N LEU A 8 4.01 -16.01 -21.90
CA LEU A 8 2.65 -15.78 -21.42
C LEU A 8 2.50 -16.49 -20.08
N MET A 9 2.14 -15.73 -19.05
CA MET A 9 1.86 -16.25 -17.71
C MET A 9 0.43 -15.91 -17.32
N VAL A 10 -0.28 -16.88 -16.76
CA VAL A 10 -1.62 -16.71 -16.23
C VAL A 10 -1.67 -17.33 -14.86
N ASN A 11 -1.89 -16.52 -13.85
CA ASN A 11 -2.13 -16.94 -12.49
C ASN A 11 -3.60 -16.69 -12.16
N TYR A 12 -4.23 -17.66 -11.53
CA TYR A 12 -5.61 -17.49 -11.09
C TYR A 12 -5.81 -18.06 -9.71
N LEU A 13 -6.69 -17.42 -8.97
CA LEU A 13 -7.21 -17.95 -7.72
C LEU A 13 -8.72 -17.95 -7.78
N PHE A 14 -9.31 -19.11 -7.57
CA PHE A 14 -10.76 -19.25 -7.43
C PHE A 14 -11.12 -19.74 -6.05
N ASN A 15 -12.00 -19.02 -5.36
CA ASN A 15 -12.58 -19.40 -4.08
C ASN A 15 -14.10 -19.41 -4.15
N GLY A 16 -14.72 -20.43 -3.56
CA GLY A 16 -16.16 -20.51 -3.46
C GLY A 16 -16.59 -20.95 -2.04
N ILE A 17 -17.45 -20.19 -1.41
CA ILE A 17 -17.96 -20.46 -0.08
C ILE A 17 -19.48 -20.60 -0.16
N LYS A 18 -20.00 -21.67 0.46
CA LYS A 18 -21.42 -21.86 0.68
C LYS A 18 -21.66 -21.99 2.18
N GLN A 19 -22.33 -21.02 2.74
CA GLN A 19 -22.75 -21.04 4.14
C GLN A 19 -24.25 -21.33 4.22
N ASN A 20 -24.65 -22.18 5.14
CA ASN A 20 -26.03 -22.47 5.43
C ASN A 20 -26.28 -22.25 6.93
N ASN A 21 -26.91 -21.14 7.28
CA ASN A 21 -27.18 -20.77 8.66
C ASN A 21 -28.69 -20.67 8.87
N ASN A 22 -29.28 -21.59 9.64
CA ASN A 22 -30.70 -21.63 10.02
C ASN A 22 -31.70 -21.40 8.86
N GLY A 23 -31.45 -22.07 7.71
CA GLY A 23 -32.34 -21.98 6.56
C GLY A 23 -32.04 -20.83 5.58
N TYR A 24 -31.11 -19.97 5.90
CA TYR A 24 -30.61 -18.93 4.97
C TYR A 24 -29.27 -19.37 4.40
N GLY A 25 -29.26 -19.78 3.13
CA GLY A 25 -28.06 -20.14 2.41
C GLY A 25 -27.43 -18.91 1.73
N SER A 26 -26.18 -18.62 2.01
CA SER A 26 -25.40 -17.66 1.22
C SER A 26 -24.32 -18.40 0.42
N ARG A 27 -24.07 -17.94 -0.79
CA ARG A 27 -22.99 -18.42 -1.65
C ARG A 27 -22.21 -17.23 -2.15
N SER A 28 -20.93 -17.20 -1.90
CA SER A 28 -20.01 -16.23 -2.47
C SER A 28 -18.94 -16.94 -3.30
N GLN A 29 -18.57 -16.34 -4.41
CA GLN A 29 -17.49 -16.82 -5.28
C GLN A 29 -16.59 -15.65 -5.63
N PHE A 30 -15.33 -15.93 -5.72
CA PHE A 30 -14.30 -14.97 -6.02
C PHE A 30 -13.29 -15.60 -6.99
N LEU A 31 -12.92 -14.86 -8.03
CA LEU A 31 -11.86 -15.21 -8.96
C LEU A 31 -10.93 -14.01 -9.10
N SER A 32 -9.67 -14.20 -8.78
CA SER A 32 -8.60 -13.26 -9.13
C SER A 32 -7.85 -13.79 -10.33
N LEU A 33 -7.56 -12.93 -11.28
CA LEU A 33 -6.87 -13.27 -12.53
C LEU A 33 -5.72 -12.28 -12.76
N ASP A 34 -4.50 -12.82 -12.71
CA ASP A 34 -3.28 -12.12 -13.10
C ASP A 34 -2.76 -12.68 -14.40
N SER A 35 -2.68 -11.89 -15.44
CA SER A 35 -2.10 -12.30 -16.71
C SER A 35 -1.01 -11.36 -17.15
N SER A 36 0.06 -11.92 -17.68
CA SER A 36 1.19 -11.17 -18.18
C SER A 36 1.71 -11.76 -19.47
N LEU A 37 1.99 -10.88 -20.44
CA LEU A 37 2.58 -11.22 -21.71
C LEU A 37 3.85 -10.39 -21.90
N ASN A 38 4.97 -11.06 -22.17
CA ASN A 38 6.23 -10.42 -22.52
C ASN A 38 6.55 -10.69 -23.99
N LEU A 39 6.84 -9.63 -24.74
CA LEU A 39 7.22 -9.70 -26.15
C LEU A 39 8.26 -8.61 -26.45
N GLY A 40 9.54 -9.02 -26.63
CA GLY A 40 10.62 -8.15 -27.06
C GLY A 40 10.73 -6.85 -26.25
N GLY A 41 10.92 -6.89 -24.97
CA GLY A 41 11.04 -5.72 -24.09
C GLY A 41 9.70 -5.06 -23.70
N TRP A 42 8.62 -5.36 -24.41
CA TRP A 42 7.27 -4.93 -24.03
C TRP A 42 6.61 -5.92 -23.09
N ARG A 43 5.96 -5.40 -22.07
CA ARG A 43 5.30 -6.19 -21.02
C ARG A 43 3.86 -5.72 -20.85
N LEU A 44 2.91 -6.55 -21.28
CA LEU A 44 1.50 -6.34 -20.96
C LEU A 44 1.19 -6.97 -19.61
N ARG A 45 0.55 -6.24 -18.75
CA ARG A 45 0.12 -6.69 -17.42
C ARG A 45 -1.37 -6.44 -17.27
N HIS A 46 -2.06 -7.46 -16.79
CA HIS A 46 -3.48 -7.39 -16.48
C HIS A 46 -3.72 -8.02 -15.12
N ASN A 47 -4.40 -7.32 -14.26
CA ASN A 47 -4.87 -7.80 -12.97
C ASN A 47 -6.34 -7.41 -12.83
N GLY A 48 -7.18 -8.38 -12.46
CA GLY A 48 -8.60 -8.13 -12.26
C GLY A 48 -9.24 -9.19 -11.38
N ASP A 49 -10.30 -8.78 -10.70
CA ASP A 49 -11.05 -9.59 -9.76
C ASP A 49 -12.49 -9.71 -10.22
N TRP A 50 -13.03 -10.91 -10.09
CA TRP A 50 -14.44 -11.19 -10.26
C TRP A 50 -15.02 -11.69 -8.96
N SER A 51 -16.13 -11.13 -8.55
CA SER A 51 -16.85 -11.58 -7.37
C SER A 51 -18.34 -11.70 -7.62
N THR A 52 -18.97 -12.68 -6.98
CA THR A 52 -20.41 -12.80 -6.94
C THR A 52 -20.86 -13.18 -5.54
N ASN A 53 -21.98 -12.61 -5.11
CA ASN A 53 -22.59 -12.90 -3.84
C ASN A 53 -24.09 -13.16 -4.05
N SER A 54 -24.57 -14.31 -3.57
CA SER A 54 -25.99 -14.68 -3.69
C SER A 54 -26.92 -13.75 -2.92
N TYR A 55 -26.42 -12.98 -1.96
CA TYR A 55 -27.20 -12.02 -1.19
C TYR A 55 -27.66 -10.85 -2.05
N ASN A 56 -26.77 -10.31 -2.88
CA ASN A 56 -27.04 -9.16 -3.76
C ASN A 56 -27.37 -9.58 -5.19
N LYS A 57 -27.20 -10.86 -5.56
CA LYS A 57 -27.35 -11.40 -6.93
C LYS A 57 -26.53 -10.65 -7.98
N GLU A 58 -25.52 -9.92 -7.56
CA GLU A 58 -24.64 -9.14 -8.44
C GLU A 58 -23.37 -9.93 -8.72
N SER A 59 -23.03 -9.96 -10.00
CA SER A 59 -21.77 -10.48 -10.48
C SER A 59 -20.96 -9.30 -11.00
N HIS A 60 -19.78 -9.09 -10.45
CA HIS A 60 -18.98 -7.91 -10.76
C HIS A 60 -17.58 -8.31 -11.17
N TRP A 61 -17.15 -7.80 -12.32
CA TRP A 61 -15.74 -7.83 -12.73
C TRP A 61 -15.13 -6.47 -12.48
N GLN A 62 -14.08 -6.41 -11.68
CA GLN A 62 -13.35 -5.21 -11.37
C GLN A 62 -11.94 -5.30 -11.95
N PRO A 63 -11.61 -4.55 -13.01
CA PRO A 63 -10.24 -4.43 -13.46
C PRO A 63 -9.45 -3.59 -12.45
N VAL A 64 -8.42 -4.19 -11.87
CA VAL A 64 -7.51 -3.51 -10.94
C VAL A 64 -6.49 -2.69 -11.73
N SER A 65 -5.81 -3.33 -12.68
CA SER A 65 -4.86 -2.66 -13.56
C SER A 65 -4.75 -3.37 -14.92
N VAL A 66 -4.58 -2.59 -15.97
CA VAL A 66 -4.27 -3.09 -17.31
C VAL A 66 -3.32 -2.11 -17.97
N TYR A 67 -2.07 -2.49 -18.12
CA TYR A 67 -1.08 -1.58 -18.69
C TYR A 67 -0.03 -2.28 -19.53
N LEU A 68 0.54 -1.51 -20.45
CA LEU A 68 1.70 -1.87 -21.25
C LEU A 68 2.92 -1.12 -20.70
N GLN A 69 4.03 -1.81 -20.57
CA GLN A 69 5.25 -1.30 -19.97
C GLN A 69 6.45 -1.59 -20.87
N HIS A 70 7.39 -0.65 -20.92
CA HIS A 70 8.66 -0.79 -21.62
C HIS A 70 9.77 -0.08 -20.84
N ASP A 71 10.93 -0.73 -20.72
CA ASP A 71 12.09 -0.15 -20.07
C ASP A 71 12.89 0.72 -21.03
N TYR A 72 13.53 1.76 -20.52
CA TYR A 72 14.45 2.61 -21.26
C TYR A 72 15.71 2.89 -20.45
N SER A 73 16.84 3.14 -21.14
CA SER A 73 18.16 3.32 -20.50
C SER A 73 18.57 4.77 -20.28
N PHE A 74 17.85 5.75 -20.83
CA PHE A 74 18.18 7.16 -20.63
C PHE A 74 17.81 7.62 -19.20
N LEU A 75 18.39 8.75 -18.74
CA LEU A 75 18.17 9.31 -17.39
C LEU A 75 18.41 8.30 -16.25
N GLN A 76 19.46 7.49 -16.33
CA GLN A 76 19.83 6.44 -15.37
C GLN A 76 18.89 5.22 -15.35
N GLY A 77 18.09 5.03 -16.40
CA GLY A 77 17.13 3.95 -16.53
C GLY A 77 15.77 4.29 -15.97
N GLY A 78 14.75 3.68 -16.54
CA GLY A 78 13.39 3.87 -16.11
C GLY A 78 12.39 3.08 -16.94
N GLN A 79 11.13 3.26 -16.64
CA GLN A 79 10.01 2.58 -17.26
C GLN A 79 9.01 3.56 -17.82
N PHE A 80 8.59 3.29 -19.04
CA PHE A 80 7.41 3.88 -19.65
C PHE A 80 6.24 2.94 -19.45
N THR A 81 5.14 3.45 -18.90
CA THR A 81 3.92 2.68 -18.65
C THR A 81 2.75 3.42 -19.25
N VAL A 82 1.86 2.70 -19.95
CA VAL A 82 0.64 3.26 -20.54
C VAL A 82 -0.55 2.34 -20.30
N GLY A 83 -1.68 2.89 -19.87
CA GLY A 83 -2.92 2.18 -19.58
C GLY A 83 -3.48 2.54 -18.21
N GLN A 84 -4.13 1.58 -17.58
CA GLN A 84 -4.74 1.72 -16.26
C GLN A 84 -3.76 1.25 -15.19
N THR A 85 -3.24 2.18 -14.40
CA THR A 85 -2.23 1.94 -13.38
C THR A 85 -2.35 2.97 -12.26
N SER A 86 -1.38 3.03 -11.35
CA SER A 86 -1.30 4.03 -10.29
C SER A 86 -0.07 4.90 -10.45
N THR A 87 -0.13 6.14 -9.97
CA THR A 87 1.03 7.04 -9.97
C THR A 87 2.12 6.56 -9.00
N ASP A 88 3.37 6.98 -9.21
CA ASP A 88 4.45 6.76 -8.25
C ASP A 88 4.15 7.51 -6.95
N GLY A 89 4.09 6.78 -5.85
CA GLY A 89 3.80 7.30 -4.52
C GLY A 89 5.03 7.73 -3.70
N ALA A 90 6.20 7.88 -4.30
CA ALA A 90 7.42 8.20 -3.56
C ALA A 90 7.40 9.60 -2.92
N ILE A 91 6.82 10.58 -3.60
CA ILE A 91 6.79 11.98 -3.17
C ILE A 91 5.37 12.41 -2.81
N PHE A 92 4.42 12.28 -3.72
CA PHE A 92 3.00 12.44 -3.45
C PHE A 92 2.36 11.09 -3.09
N ASP A 93 1.21 11.11 -2.47
CA ASP A 93 0.41 9.90 -2.29
C ASP A 93 -0.04 9.38 -3.66
N SER A 94 -0.01 8.06 -3.84
CA SER A 94 -0.38 7.41 -5.10
C SER A 94 -1.88 7.39 -5.27
N PHE A 95 -2.33 7.51 -6.50
CA PHE A 95 -3.72 7.36 -6.88
C PHE A 95 -3.86 6.65 -8.23
N PRO A 96 -4.99 5.97 -8.47
CA PRO A 96 -5.22 5.25 -9.73
C PRO A 96 -5.54 6.21 -10.86
N PHE A 97 -5.05 5.87 -12.05
CA PHE A 97 -5.30 6.66 -13.25
C PHE A 97 -5.29 5.81 -14.52
N GLU A 98 -5.79 6.39 -15.60
CA GLU A 98 -5.67 5.88 -16.95
C GLU A 98 -4.91 6.92 -17.79
N GLY A 99 -3.77 6.52 -18.32
CA GLY A 99 -2.91 7.45 -19.04
C GLY A 99 -1.52 6.89 -19.28
N ALA A 100 -0.51 7.75 -19.20
CA ALA A 100 0.88 7.37 -19.37
C ALA A 100 1.77 7.91 -18.24
N GLN A 101 2.82 7.17 -17.94
CA GLN A 101 3.78 7.49 -16.89
C GLN A 101 5.20 7.18 -17.37
N PHE A 102 6.13 8.07 -17.06
CA PHE A 102 7.57 7.87 -17.13
C PHE A 102 8.14 7.93 -15.73
N SER A 103 8.77 6.88 -15.27
CA SER A 103 9.35 6.84 -13.93
C SER A 103 10.72 6.18 -13.95
N SER A 104 11.61 6.64 -13.07
CA SER A 104 12.83 5.91 -12.78
C SER A 104 12.48 4.54 -12.17
N ASP A 105 13.26 3.52 -12.49
CA ASP A 105 13.09 2.18 -11.94
C ASP A 105 14.29 1.79 -11.08
N ASP A 106 14.04 1.58 -9.79
CA ASP A 106 15.07 1.18 -8.83
C ASP A 106 15.55 -0.26 -9.07
N GLY A 107 14.71 -1.11 -9.69
CA GLY A 107 15.07 -2.46 -10.10
C GLY A 107 16.10 -2.52 -11.23
N MET A 108 16.25 -1.41 -11.97
CA MET A 108 17.28 -1.28 -13.02
C MET A 108 18.67 -0.92 -12.47
N ILE A 109 18.85 -0.85 -11.17
CA ILE A 109 20.08 -0.43 -10.54
C ILE A 109 20.71 -1.62 -9.82
N ALA A 110 22.03 -1.60 -9.70
CA ALA A 110 22.71 -2.60 -8.91
C ALA A 110 22.15 -2.65 -7.49
N PRO A 111 21.92 -3.84 -6.91
CA PRO A 111 21.28 -3.99 -5.59
C PRO A 111 21.96 -3.17 -4.49
N GLU A 112 23.26 -2.95 -4.60
CA GLU A 112 24.05 -2.15 -3.66
C GLU A 112 23.73 -0.66 -3.73
N LEU A 113 23.11 -0.22 -4.82
CA LEU A 113 22.69 1.16 -5.07
C LEU A 113 21.18 1.32 -4.95
N SER A 114 20.43 0.22 -4.91
CA SER A 114 18.98 0.24 -4.77
C SER A 114 18.58 0.46 -3.30
N GLN A 115 17.40 1.01 -3.11
CA GLN A 115 16.86 1.22 -1.78
C GLN A 115 16.29 -0.09 -1.20
N TYR A 116 16.21 -0.13 0.13
CA TYR A 116 15.61 -1.24 0.87
C TYR A 116 14.10 -1.36 0.58
N SER A 117 13.63 -2.55 0.19
CA SER A 117 12.20 -2.84 0.02
C SER A 117 11.52 -3.12 1.35
N PRO A 118 10.35 -2.55 1.65
CA PRO A 118 9.59 -2.93 2.83
C PRO A 118 9.12 -4.37 2.71
N VAL A 119 9.02 -5.01 3.85
CA VAL A 119 8.49 -6.38 3.97
C VAL A 119 7.15 -6.30 4.65
N VAL A 120 6.07 -6.73 3.97
CA VAL A 120 4.76 -6.88 4.60
C VAL A 120 4.69 -8.25 5.25
N ARG A 121 4.43 -8.25 6.55
CA ARG A 121 4.26 -9.47 7.35
C ARG A 121 2.87 -9.52 7.93
N GLY A 122 2.29 -10.70 7.94
CA GLY A 122 0.96 -10.94 8.50
C GLY A 122 0.70 -12.42 8.69
N ILE A 123 -0.52 -12.72 9.09
CA ILE A 123 -0.99 -14.09 9.30
C ILE A 123 -2.26 -14.29 8.51
N ALA A 124 -2.30 -15.34 7.71
CA ALA A 124 -3.50 -15.87 7.12
C ALA A 124 -4.04 -17.02 7.98
N TYR A 125 -5.30 -17.01 8.32
CA TYR A 125 -5.93 -18.06 9.14
C TYR A 125 -6.33 -19.26 8.30
N SER A 126 -6.59 -19.02 7.03
CA SER A 126 -6.89 -20.02 6.02
C SER A 126 -6.08 -19.71 4.76
N GLN A 127 -6.33 -20.42 3.69
CA GLN A 127 -5.89 -19.96 2.38
C GLN A 127 -6.47 -18.58 2.13
N ALA A 128 -5.62 -17.58 1.97
CA ALA A 128 -6.07 -16.19 1.89
C ALA A 128 -5.48 -15.48 0.70
N GLN A 129 -6.23 -14.51 0.21
CA GLN A 129 -5.72 -13.50 -0.69
C GLN A 129 -5.29 -12.29 0.13
N VAL A 130 -4.02 -11.94 0.03
CA VAL A 130 -3.47 -10.74 0.65
C VAL A 130 -3.35 -9.66 -0.41
N SER A 131 -4.08 -8.58 -0.22
CA SER A 131 -4.01 -7.38 -1.05
C SER A 131 -3.34 -6.28 -0.26
N VAL A 132 -2.28 -5.73 -0.79
CA VAL A 132 -1.62 -4.55 -0.24
C VAL A 132 -2.18 -3.35 -0.98
N LYS A 133 -2.82 -2.47 -0.24
CA LYS A 133 -3.42 -1.24 -0.77
C LYS A 133 -2.65 -0.04 -0.25
N GLN A 134 -2.63 1.00 -1.04
CA GLN A 134 -2.18 2.32 -0.61
C GLN A 134 -3.18 3.35 -1.12
N ASN A 135 -3.69 4.19 -0.22
CA ASN A 135 -4.74 5.16 -0.54
C ASN A 135 -5.95 4.50 -1.25
N GLY A 136 -6.35 3.30 -0.79
CA GLY A 136 -7.46 2.54 -1.36
C GLY A 136 -7.15 1.77 -2.66
N VAL A 137 -5.94 1.94 -3.23
CA VAL A 137 -5.53 1.28 -4.47
C VAL A 137 -4.75 0.02 -4.16
N VAL A 138 -5.09 -1.10 -4.80
CA VAL A 138 -4.33 -2.34 -4.69
C VAL A 138 -3.04 -2.19 -5.48
N ILE A 139 -1.90 -2.15 -4.77
CA ILE A 139 -0.56 -2.07 -5.37
C ILE A 139 0.11 -3.43 -5.52
N TYR A 140 -0.30 -4.39 -4.71
CA TYR A 140 0.19 -5.76 -4.76
C TYR A 140 -0.85 -6.73 -4.23
N GLN A 141 -0.88 -7.93 -4.81
CA GLN A 141 -1.80 -8.97 -4.43
C GLN A 141 -1.12 -10.34 -4.55
N LYS A 142 -1.28 -11.17 -3.53
CA LYS A 142 -0.72 -12.52 -3.51
C LYS A 142 -1.58 -13.47 -2.70
N ASN A 143 -1.69 -14.67 -3.19
CA ASN A 143 -2.32 -15.75 -2.44
C ASN A 143 -1.30 -16.40 -1.52
N VAL A 144 -1.69 -16.56 -0.26
CA VAL A 144 -0.84 -17.13 0.77
C VAL A 144 -1.52 -18.32 1.43
N PRO A 145 -0.75 -19.37 1.78
CA PRO A 145 -1.26 -20.48 2.55
C PRO A 145 -1.59 -20.04 3.99
N PRO A 146 -2.34 -20.85 4.75
CA PRO A 146 -2.54 -20.64 6.16
C PRO A 146 -1.21 -20.48 6.92
N GLY A 147 -1.12 -19.54 7.82
CA GLY A 147 0.05 -19.28 8.64
C GLY A 147 0.68 -17.91 8.40
N PRO A 148 1.88 -17.68 8.94
CA PRO A 148 2.62 -16.44 8.74
C PRO A 148 3.02 -16.29 7.26
N PHE A 149 2.84 -15.09 6.73
CA PHE A 149 3.30 -14.75 5.40
C PHE A 149 4.23 -13.54 5.42
N GLU A 150 5.12 -13.53 4.46
CA GLU A 150 6.03 -12.44 4.20
C GLU A 150 5.99 -12.09 2.71
N LEU A 151 5.68 -10.84 2.40
CA LEU A 151 5.65 -10.33 1.05
C LEU A 151 6.82 -9.37 0.87
N ARG A 152 7.75 -9.71 -0.04
CA ARG A 152 8.98 -8.94 -0.32
C ARG A 152 9.03 -8.42 -1.75
N ASP A 153 8.18 -8.94 -2.62
CA ASP A 153 8.30 -8.80 -4.07
C ASP A 153 7.57 -7.55 -4.60
N PHE A 154 7.54 -6.47 -3.83
CA PHE A 154 6.97 -5.21 -4.34
C PHE A 154 8.04 -4.47 -5.11
N ASN A 155 7.85 -4.35 -6.39
CA ASN A 155 8.76 -3.60 -7.25
C ASN A 155 8.60 -2.07 -7.15
N GLN A 156 7.58 -1.60 -6.45
CA GLN A 156 7.33 -0.17 -6.26
C GLN A 156 7.00 0.10 -4.80
N ILE A 157 7.82 0.94 -4.18
CA ILE A 157 7.63 1.39 -2.82
C ILE A 157 7.13 2.81 -2.89
N PHE A 158 5.91 2.98 -2.44
CA PHE A 158 5.28 4.28 -2.32
C PHE A 158 5.53 4.85 -0.93
N THR A 159 5.51 6.16 -0.79
CA THR A 159 5.48 6.80 0.52
C THR A 159 4.07 6.71 1.09
N GLY A 160 3.96 6.28 2.33
CA GLY A 160 2.69 6.18 3.04
C GLY A 160 2.48 4.79 3.62
N ASP A 161 1.46 4.69 4.45
CA ASP A 161 1.12 3.44 5.10
C ASP A 161 0.52 2.45 4.08
N LEU A 162 0.87 1.19 4.24
CA LEU A 162 0.28 0.11 3.47
C LEU A 162 -0.95 -0.40 4.22
N GLU A 163 -2.10 -0.32 3.60
CA GLU A 163 -3.29 -1.01 4.06
C GLU A 163 -3.22 -2.45 3.54
N VAL A 164 -3.09 -3.39 4.45
CA VAL A 164 -3.08 -4.80 4.11
C VAL A 164 -4.46 -5.38 4.37
N GLU A 165 -5.11 -5.80 3.30
CA GLU A 165 -6.36 -6.54 3.36
C GLU A 165 -6.06 -8.03 3.21
N ILE A 166 -6.48 -8.83 4.19
CA ILE A 166 -6.42 -10.29 4.12
C ILE A 166 -7.85 -10.78 3.94
N ARG A 167 -8.12 -11.37 2.80
CA ARG A 167 -9.39 -12.00 2.52
C ARG A 167 -9.23 -13.51 2.65
N GLU A 168 -9.82 -14.05 3.71
CA GLU A 168 -9.77 -15.46 4.03
C GLU A 168 -10.69 -16.30 3.14
N ALA A 169 -10.47 -17.60 3.10
CA ALA A 169 -11.28 -18.54 2.29
C ALA A 169 -12.77 -18.55 2.70
N ASP A 170 -13.10 -18.23 3.95
CA ASP A 170 -14.47 -18.13 4.45
C ASP A 170 -15.17 -16.80 4.07
N GLY A 171 -14.44 -15.90 3.38
CA GLY A 171 -14.92 -14.57 3.00
C GLY A 171 -14.71 -13.51 4.08
N THR A 172 -14.17 -13.86 5.23
CA THR A 172 -13.80 -12.90 6.27
C THR A 172 -12.70 -11.97 5.74
N ILE A 173 -12.87 -10.67 5.91
CA ILE A 173 -11.91 -9.66 5.50
C ILE A 173 -11.32 -9.02 6.75
N ARG A 174 -10.00 -9.05 6.85
CA ARG A 174 -9.24 -8.37 7.90
C ARG A 174 -8.35 -7.31 7.28
N HIS A 175 -8.27 -6.17 7.94
CA HIS A 175 -7.43 -5.06 7.54
C HIS A 175 -6.45 -4.75 8.65
N PHE A 176 -5.21 -4.48 8.27
CA PHE A 176 -4.26 -3.83 9.15
C PHE A 176 -3.43 -2.84 8.35
N THR A 177 -2.99 -1.79 9.01
CA THR A 177 -2.12 -0.80 8.41
C THR A 177 -0.70 -1.07 8.83
N GLN A 178 0.19 -1.24 7.87
CA GLN A 178 1.61 -1.37 8.11
C GLN A 178 2.31 -0.10 7.65
N ALA A 179 2.94 0.58 8.60
CA ALA A 179 3.81 1.69 8.28
C ALA A 179 5.02 1.19 7.47
N THR A 180 5.29 1.82 6.35
CA THR A 180 6.47 1.48 5.57
C THR A 180 7.69 2.18 6.12
N ALA A 181 8.64 1.39 6.51
CA ALA A 181 9.84 1.83 7.21
C ALA A 181 10.98 2.22 6.30
N VAL A 182 10.70 2.50 5.09
CA VAL A 182 11.71 2.91 4.13
C VAL A 182 11.51 4.39 3.85
N LEU A 183 12.60 5.12 3.82
CA LEU A 183 12.62 6.44 3.24
C LEU A 183 13.01 6.30 1.76
N PRO A 184 12.09 5.88 0.89
CA PRO A 184 12.39 5.63 -0.52
C PRO A 184 12.76 6.91 -1.25
N ILE A 185 12.54 8.03 -0.59
CA ILE A 185 12.82 9.35 -1.08
C ILE A 185 14.31 9.69 -1.03
N LEU A 186 15.10 9.07 -0.12
CA LEU A 186 16.51 9.35 0.01
C LEU A 186 17.28 8.75 -1.16
N GLN A 187 18.07 9.59 -1.82
CA GLN A 187 18.87 9.22 -2.97
C GLN A 187 20.36 9.36 -2.66
N ARG A 188 21.19 8.41 -3.14
CA ARG A 188 22.64 8.53 -3.08
C ARG A 188 23.14 9.68 -3.95
N GLN A 189 24.27 10.24 -3.62
CA GLN A 189 24.86 11.36 -4.36
C GLN A 189 24.91 11.10 -5.87
N GLY A 190 24.38 12.05 -6.64
CA GLY A 190 24.35 12.01 -8.09
C GLY A 190 23.21 11.16 -8.69
N ARG A 191 22.43 10.50 -7.85
CA ARG A 191 21.27 9.76 -8.31
C ARG A 191 20.07 10.69 -8.47
N LEU A 192 19.34 10.50 -9.58
CA LEU A 192 18.08 11.17 -9.87
C LEU A 192 16.96 10.13 -9.92
N ARG A 193 15.96 10.30 -9.05
CA ARG A 193 14.65 9.64 -9.15
C ARG A 193 13.65 10.64 -9.69
N TYR A 194 12.82 10.23 -10.64
CA TYR A 194 11.82 11.10 -11.26
C TYR A 194 10.56 10.32 -11.59
N ASN A 195 9.46 11.05 -11.65
CA ASN A 195 8.19 10.57 -12.14
C ASN A 195 7.48 11.70 -12.90
N LEU A 196 6.92 11.35 -14.05
CA LEU A 196 6.03 12.20 -14.85
C LEU A 196 4.82 11.36 -15.25
N ALA A 197 3.65 11.70 -14.73
CA ALA A 197 2.41 11.01 -15.05
C ALA A 197 1.36 12.00 -15.58
N PHE A 198 0.59 11.58 -16.57
CA PHE A 198 -0.52 12.35 -17.11
C PHE A 198 -1.63 11.42 -17.59
N GLY A 199 -2.85 11.85 -17.42
CA GLY A 199 -4.01 11.04 -17.77
C GLY A 199 -5.27 11.52 -17.07
N LYS A 200 -6.19 10.60 -16.88
CA LYS A 200 -7.44 10.79 -16.15
C LYS A 200 -7.40 10.04 -14.82
N TYR A 201 -7.84 10.68 -13.77
CA TYR A 201 -8.07 10.00 -12.49
C TYR A 201 -9.10 8.88 -12.67
N ARG A 202 -8.89 7.75 -12.01
CA ARG A 202 -9.85 6.64 -11.90
C ARG A 202 -10.30 6.50 -10.45
N SER A 203 -11.60 6.40 -10.22
CA SER A 203 -12.08 6.00 -8.92
C SER A 203 -11.89 4.50 -8.70
N SER A 204 -11.44 4.12 -7.51
CA SER A 204 -11.43 2.71 -7.07
C SER A 204 -12.83 2.17 -6.76
N SER A 205 -13.82 3.05 -6.60
CA SER A 205 -15.20 2.67 -6.26
C SER A 205 -16.03 2.44 -7.52
N THR A 206 -16.45 1.22 -7.74
CA THR A 206 -17.36 0.82 -8.83
C THR A 206 -18.83 1.11 -8.54
N LEU A 207 -19.16 1.63 -7.36
CA LEU A 207 -20.55 1.78 -6.89
C LEU A 207 -21.28 2.99 -7.47
N ASN A 208 -20.59 3.95 -8.08
CA ASN A 208 -21.25 5.14 -8.64
C ASN A 208 -20.71 5.50 -10.04
N ASN A 209 -21.57 5.42 -11.04
CA ASN A 209 -21.29 5.85 -12.42
C ASN A 209 -21.14 7.38 -12.60
N SER A 210 -21.10 8.15 -11.52
CA SER A 210 -21.09 9.63 -11.56
C SER A 210 -19.78 10.22 -11.05
N VAL A 211 -18.70 9.46 -11.07
CA VAL A 211 -17.39 9.91 -10.56
C VAL A 211 -16.78 10.92 -11.51
N SER A 212 -16.36 12.06 -10.96
CA SER A 212 -15.53 13.02 -11.68
C SER A 212 -14.17 12.38 -11.96
N GLU A 213 -13.82 12.25 -13.22
CA GLU A 213 -12.52 11.75 -13.71
C GLU A 213 -11.70 12.89 -14.30
N PRO A 214 -11.17 13.82 -13.49
CA PRO A 214 -10.44 14.96 -14.01
C PRO A 214 -9.16 14.53 -14.70
N GLN A 215 -8.79 15.27 -15.73
CA GLN A 215 -7.46 15.17 -16.29
C GLN A 215 -6.44 15.77 -15.35
N PHE A 216 -5.27 15.16 -15.28
CA PHE A 216 -4.20 15.64 -14.43
C PHE A 216 -2.84 15.49 -15.11
N VAL A 217 -1.88 16.27 -14.59
CA VAL A 217 -0.44 16.11 -14.81
C VAL A 217 0.22 16.12 -13.45
N GLN A 218 1.05 15.13 -13.17
CA GLN A 218 1.90 15.05 -11.99
C GLN A 218 3.35 14.96 -12.43
N SER A 219 4.21 15.75 -11.79
CA SER A 219 5.66 15.62 -11.93
C SER A 219 6.32 15.63 -10.57
N SER A 220 7.31 14.80 -10.36
CA SER A 220 8.10 14.78 -9.14
C SER A 220 9.52 14.34 -9.42
N ALA A 221 10.46 14.81 -8.60
CA ALA A 221 11.86 14.43 -8.69
C ALA A 221 12.53 14.47 -7.31
N ALA A 222 13.51 13.60 -7.11
CA ALA A 222 14.41 13.58 -5.97
C ALA A 222 15.85 13.45 -6.48
N ILE A 223 16.77 14.26 -5.97
CA ILE A 223 18.17 14.24 -6.33
C ILE A 223 19.04 14.09 -5.09
N GLY A 224 19.98 13.14 -5.15
CA GLY A 224 21.01 12.95 -4.12
C GLY A 224 22.11 13.98 -4.26
N LEU A 225 22.37 14.72 -3.19
CA LEU A 225 23.36 15.77 -3.08
C LEU A 225 24.57 15.27 -2.26
N PRO A 226 25.71 16.00 -2.28
CA PRO A 226 26.85 15.71 -1.40
C PRO A 226 26.45 15.68 0.08
N TYR A 227 27.23 14.99 0.89
CA TYR A 227 27.01 14.82 2.34
C TYR A 227 25.71 14.10 2.70
N GLU A 228 25.24 13.17 1.85
CA GLU A 228 24.04 12.33 2.05
C GLU A 228 22.74 13.14 2.20
N TYR A 229 22.70 14.34 1.63
CA TYR A 229 21.44 15.08 1.50
C TYR A 229 20.66 14.63 0.27
N THR A 230 19.36 14.70 0.37
CA THR A 230 18.42 14.52 -0.77
C THR A 230 17.47 15.70 -0.80
N PHE A 231 17.44 16.42 -1.91
CA PHE A 231 16.41 17.41 -2.20
C PHE A 231 15.36 16.78 -3.08
N TYR A 232 14.08 17.02 -2.76
CA TYR A 232 12.99 16.49 -3.54
C TYR A 232 11.80 17.45 -3.61
N GLY A 233 10.99 17.28 -4.63
CA GLY A 233 9.80 18.07 -4.81
C GLY A 233 9.00 17.68 -6.02
N GLY A 234 7.87 18.35 -6.21
CA GLY A 234 7.00 18.07 -7.34
C GLY A 234 5.76 18.90 -7.36
N GLY A 235 4.90 18.64 -8.34
CA GLY A 235 3.62 19.30 -8.48
C GLY A 235 2.56 18.40 -9.10
N ILE A 236 1.32 18.64 -8.73
CA ILE A 236 0.12 18.06 -9.35
C ILE A 236 -0.74 19.20 -9.85
N LYS A 237 -1.24 19.07 -11.08
CA LYS A 237 -2.19 20.01 -11.65
C LYS A 237 -3.34 19.24 -12.30
N ALA A 238 -4.56 19.59 -11.90
CA ALA A 238 -5.81 19.15 -12.52
C ALA A 238 -6.77 20.34 -12.63
N ASP A 239 -7.93 20.16 -13.22
CA ASP A 239 -8.92 21.23 -13.40
C ASP A 239 -9.41 21.81 -12.07
N ASN A 240 -9.59 20.93 -11.07
CA ASN A 240 -10.14 21.25 -9.75
C ASN A 240 -9.08 21.20 -8.64
N TYR A 241 -7.79 20.97 -8.99
CA TYR A 241 -6.74 20.78 -8.00
C TYR A 241 -5.39 21.32 -8.47
N ALA A 242 -4.62 21.83 -7.53
CA ALA A 242 -3.21 22.13 -7.74
C ALA A 242 -2.44 21.98 -6.43
N ALA A 243 -1.33 21.27 -6.46
CA ALA A 243 -0.44 21.12 -5.32
C ALA A 243 1.03 21.26 -5.72
N VAL A 244 1.83 21.76 -4.77
CA VAL A 244 3.30 21.81 -4.88
C VAL A 244 3.88 21.29 -3.58
N LEU A 245 4.87 20.42 -3.68
CA LEU A 245 5.60 19.83 -2.57
C LEU A 245 7.08 20.16 -2.69
N LEU A 246 7.70 20.50 -1.57
CA LEU A 246 9.15 20.62 -1.43
C LEU A 246 9.61 19.92 -0.15
N GLY A 247 10.70 19.20 -0.23
CA GLY A 247 11.25 18.47 0.89
C GLY A 247 12.77 18.31 0.84
N LEU A 248 13.30 18.01 2.01
CA LEU A 248 14.70 17.74 2.24
C LEU A 248 14.85 16.51 3.12
N GLY A 249 15.73 15.61 2.74
CA GLY A 249 16.10 14.44 3.52
C GLY A 249 17.59 14.36 3.75
N LYS A 250 17.99 13.61 4.76
CA LYS A 250 19.38 13.32 5.07
C LYS A 250 19.54 11.93 5.64
N TYR A 251 20.59 11.24 5.21
CA TYR A 251 21.06 10.03 5.85
C TYR A 251 22.29 10.32 6.71
N SER A 252 22.39 9.67 7.83
CA SER A 252 23.57 9.71 8.72
C SER A 252 23.74 8.34 9.36
N ASP A 253 24.96 7.81 9.34
CA ASP A 253 25.27 6.51 9.98
C ASP A 253 24.96 6.53 11.48
N PHE A 254 25.09 7.67 12.14
CA PHE A 254 24.84 7.80 13.56
C PHE A 254 23.36 8.04 13.88
N PHE A 255 22.67 8.92 13.14
CA PHE A 255 21.28 9.30 13.43
C PHE A 255 20.24 8.52 12.62
N GLY A 256 20.65 7.80 11.57
CA GLY A 256 19.75 7.15 10.63
C GLY A 256 19.27 8.11 9.53
N ALA A 257 18.16 7.75 8.90
CA ALA A 257 17.55 8.48 7.81
C ALA A 257 16.38 9.33 8.30
N PHE A 258 16.28 10.58 7.87
CA PHE A 258 15.15 11.43 8.16
C PHE A 258 14.80 12.32 6.98
N SER A 259 13.54 12.68 6.86
CA SER A 259 13.08 13.64 5.88
C SER A 259 11.95 14.52 6.42
N LEU A 260 11.88 15.71 5.87
CA LEU A 260 10.83 16.70 6.15
C LEU A 260 10.36 17.29 4.84
N ASP A 261 9.06 17.36 4.65
CA ASP A 261 8.46 18.02 3.50
C ASP A 261 7.21 18.83 3.86
N VAL A 262 6.91 19.76 2.97
CA VAL A 262 5.74 20.62 3.03
C VAL A 262 5.03 20.56 1.69
N THR A 263 3.74 20.26 1.72
CA THR A 263 2.86 20.31 0.55
C THR A 263 1.88 21.46 0.72
N HIS A 264 1.78 22.33 -0.27
CA HIS A 264 0.72 23.32 -0.37
C HIS A 264 -0.26 22.89 -1.45
N ALA A 265 -1.55 22.81 -1.10
CA ALA A 265 -2.61 22.39 -2.02
C ALA A 265 -3.75 23.42 -2.10
N ARG A 266 -4.34 23.48 -3.29
CA ARG A 266 -5.57 24.23 -3.58
C ARG A 266 -6.57 23.29 -4.23
N SER A 267 -7.75 23.21 -3.64
CA SER A 267 -8.83 22.33 -4.05
C SER A 267 -10.08 23.13 -4.36
N GLN A 268 -10.80 22.76 -5.40
CA GLN A 268 -12.08 23.35 -5.76
C GLN A 268 -13.15 22.28 -5.75
N PHE A 269 -14.08 22.37 -4.80
CA PHE A 269 -15.21 21.48 -4.70
C PHE A 269 -16.27 21.81 -5.75
N SER A 270 -16.98 20.78 -6.21
CA SER A 270 -18.09 20.93 -7.17
C SER A 270 -19.28 21.65 -6.53
N GLN A 271 -20.23 22.06 -7.37
CA GLN A 271 -21.44 22.77 -6.91
C GLN A 271 -22.32 21.96 -5.94
N ASN A 272 -22.15 20.65 -5.88
CA ASN A 272 -22.85 19.79 -4.93
C ASN A 272 -22.36 19.98 -3.47
N TYR A 273 -21.16 20.55 -3.28
CA TYR A 273 -20.50 20.81 -2.00
C TYR A 273 -20.29 22.32 -1.80
N LYS A 274 -21.38 23.08 -1.86
CA LYS A 274 -21.37 24.57 -1.88
C LYS A 274 -20.74 25.19 -0.65
N SER A 275 -20.84 24.56 0.51
CA SER A 275 -20.28 25.06 1.77
C SER A 275 -18.76 24.99 1.81
N PHE A 276 -18.14 24.14 0.99
CA PHE A 276 -16.69 24.01 0.94
C PHE A 276 -16.04 24.90 -0.12
N GLY A 277 -16.63 25.08 -1.28
CA GLY A 277 -16.16 26.00 -2.32
C GLY A 277 -14.70 25.77 -2.69
N LYS A 278 -13.88 26.83 -2.58
CA LYS A 278 -12.42 26.78 -2.75
C LYS A 278 -11.76 26.61 -1.40
N GLN A 279 -10.92 25.59 -1.28
CA GLN A 279 -10.12 25.32 -0.11
C GLN A 279 -8.63 25.43 -0.44
N GLN A 280 -7.83 25.82 0.53
CA GLN A 280 -6.37 25.80 0.44
C GLN A 280 -5.77 25.48 1.81
N GLY A 281 -4.68 24.72 1.78
CA GLY A 281 -4.03 24.33 3.01
C GLY A 281 -2.63 23.79 2.79
N GLN A 282 -2.05 23.36 3.88
CA GLN A 282 -0.70 22.83 3.93
C GLN A 282 -0.69 21.51 4.69
N SER A 283 0.15 20.58 4.23
CA SER A 283 0.50 19.36 4.93
C SER A 283 1.98 19.35 5.22
N TYR A 284 2.34 18.95 6.41
CA TYR A 284 3.71 18.80 6.88
C TYR A 284 3.94 17.31 7.17
N ARG A 285 4.98 16.72 6.59
CA ARG A 285 5.30 15.31 6.79
C ARG A 285 6.74 15.19 7.28
N PHE A 286 6.92 14.43 8.36
CA PHE A 286 8.23 14.05 8.89
C PHE A 286 8.34 12.52 8.90
N MET A 287 9.46 12.00 8.42
CA MET A 287 9.75 10.58 8.44
C MET A 287 11.13 10.34 9.03
N TYR A 288 11.25 9.24 9.77
CA TYR A 288 12.50 8.82 10.39
C TYR A 288 12.63 7.29 10.32
N SER A 289 13.83 6.83 10.00
CA SER A 289 14.15 5.40 9.98
C SER A 289 15.57 5.18 10.50
N ARG A 290 15.74 4.22 11.39
CA ARG A 290 17.06 3.81 11.88
C ARG A 290 17.12 2.31 12.13
N GLY A 291 18.16 1.68 11.58
CA GLY A 291 18.57 0.33 11.93
C GLY A 291 19.67 0.35 12.99
N PHE A 292 19.58 -0.51 13.98
CA PHE A 292 20.58 -0.74 15.00
C PHE A 292 21.21 -2.11 14.73
N GLY A 293 22.34 -2.13 14.00
CA GLY A 293 22.98 -3.37 13.53
C GLY A 293 23.46 -4.28 14.64
N GLU A 294 23.90 -3.71 15.78
CA GLU A 294 24.37 -4.49 16.94
C GLU A 294 23.27 -5.34 17.58
N THR A 295 22.04 -4.85 17.55
CA THR A 295 20.89 -5.53 18.12
C THR A 295 19.95 -6.12 17.10
N ASN A 296 20.22 -5.96 15.79
CA ASN A 296 19.33 -6.31 14.70
C ASN A 296 17.90 -5.71 14.86
N THR A 297 17.85 -4.50 15.40
CA THR A 297 16.60 -3.76 15.61
C THR A 297 16.43 -2.74 14.49
N THR A 298 15.25 -2.66 13.93
CA THR A 298 14.87 -1.57 13.01
C THR A 298 13.73 -0.79 13.62
N LEU A 299 13.97 0.49 13.85
CA LEU A 299 12.97 1.45 14.29
C LEU A 299 12.59 2.34 13.11
N ASN A 300 11.31 2.42 12.86
CA ASN A 300 10.78 3.32 11.86
C ASN A 300 9.66 4.12 12.49
N ILE A 301 9.82 5.43 12.46
CA ILE A 301 8.75 6.38 12.71
C ILE A 301 8.36 6.88 11.34
N THR A 302 7.36 6.24 10.79
CA THR A 302 6.84 6.60 9.48
C THR A 302 5.75 7.63 9.68
N GLY A 303 6.10 8.89 9.46
CA GLY A 303 5.12 9.92 9.26
C GLY A 303 4.39 10.41 10.49
N TYR A 304 4.95 11.42 11.06
CA TYR A 304 4.07 12.44 11.59
C TYR A 304 3.63 13.28 10.39
N ARG A 305 2.35 13.16 10.02
CA ARG A 305 1.71 14.07 9.06
C ARG A 305 0.74 14.96 9.83
N TYR A 306 0.87 16.25 9.65
CA TYR A 306 -0.10 17.23 10.11
C TYR A 306 -0.62 17.99 8.91
N ALA A 307 -1.94 18.08 8.77
CA ALA A 307 -2.60 18.84 7.72
C ALA A 307 -3.45 19.95 8.33
N THR A 308 -3.42 21.14 7.75
CA THR A 308 -4.33 22.22 8.09
C THR A 308 -5.73 21.91 7.58
N ARG A 309 -6.78 22.47 8.18
CA ARG A 309 -8.19 22.14 7.88
C ARG A 309 -8.58 22.33 6.39
N GLY A 310 -7.93 23.22 5.69
CA GLY A 310 -8.19 23.47 4.27
C GLY A 310 -7.32 22.64 3.31
N TYR A 311 -6.48 21.74 3.82
CA TYR A 311 -5.68 20.86 3.01
C TYR A 311 -6.47 19.61 2.67
N TYR A 312 -6.58 19.31 1.40
CA TYR A 312 -7.07 18.05 0.85
C TYR A 312 -6.02 17.53 -0.11
N ASP A 313 -5.71 16.24 -0.07
CA ASP A 313 -4.93 15.63 -1.14
C ASP A 313 -5.78 15.39 -2.39
N PHE A 314 -5.15 14.99 -3.50
CA PHE A 314 -5.86 14.87 -4.75
C PHE A 314 -6.88 13.72 -4.75
N ASP A 315 -6.50 12.57 -4.21
CA ASP A 315 -7.36 11.40 -4.14
C ASP A 315 -8.54 11.62 -3.19
N GLU A 316 -8.29 12.18 -2.00
CA GLU A 316 -9.34 12.55 -1.03
C GLU A 316 -10.38 13.49 -1.65
N LEU A 317 -9.93 14.53 -2.38
CA LEU A 317 -10.84 15.44 -3.06
C LEU A 317 -11.73 14.70 -4.08
N GLN A 318 -11.15 13.81 -4.89
CA GLN A 318 -11.90 13.09 -5.90
C GLN A 318 -12.86 12.07 -5.28
N GLN A 319 -12.45 11.37 -4.23
CA GLN A 319 -13.32 10.45 -3.47
C GLN A 319 -14.51 11.18 -2.86
N ILE A 320 -14.31 12.33 -2.25
CA ILE A 320 -15.41 13.16 -1.73
C ILE A 320 -16.36 13.55 -2.87
N GLN A 321 -15.83 14.04 -3.98
CA GLN A 321 -16.63 14.50 -5.12
C GLN A 321 -17.36 13.35 -5.86
N SER A 322 -16.96 12.12 -5.67
CA SER A 322 -17.65 10.94 -6.19
C SER A 322 -18.96 10.64 -5.49
N GLY A 323 -19.32 11.40 -4.44
CA GLY A 323 -20.52 11.20 -3.67
C GLY A 323 -20.42 10.10 -2.60
N PHE A 324 -19.23 9.61 -2.34
CA PHE A 324 -18.99 8.60 -1.29
C PHE A 324 -19.25 9.16 0.11
N VAL A 325 -19.09 10.47 0.30
CA VAL A 325 -19.28 11.14 1.58
C VAL A 325 -20.30 12.27 1.40
N ASP A 326 -21.34 12.27 2.23
CA ASP A 326 -22.28 13.39 2.30
C ASP A 326 -21.58 14.67 2.77
N GLU A 327 -21.98 15.84 2.24
CA GLU A 327 -21.40 17.14 2.57
C GLU A 327 -21.32 17.38 4.08
N LYS A 328 -22.27 16.93 4.86
CA LYS A 328 -22.32 17.09 6.33
C LYS A 328 -21.25 16.29 7.05
N ASN A 329 -20.76 15.22 6.44
CA ASN A 329 -19.84 14.26 7.06
C ASN A 329 -18.40 14.40 6.54
N ILE A 330 -18.10 15.32 5.61
CA ILE A 330 -16.78 15.48 5.04
C ILE A 330 -15.71 15.67 6.12
N ASN A 331 -15.94 16.56 7.07
CA ASN A 331 -14.98 16.83 8.13
C ASN A 331 -14.76 15.63 9.07
N SER A 332 -15.72 14.74 9.19
CA SER A 332 -15.57 13.52 9.98
C SER A 332 -14.61 12.52 9.34
N TYR A 333 -14.49 12.55 8.02
CA TYR A 333 -13.53 11.72 7.28
C TYR A 333 -12.21 12.45 6.99
N HIS A 334 -12.20 13.78 7.18
CA HIS A 334 -11.04 14.60 6.88
C HIS A 334 -9.96 14.47 7.97
N GLN A 335 -8.83 13.88 7.60
CA GLN A 335 -7.74 13.58 8.52
C GLN A 335 -6.95 14.84 8.87
N ARG A 336 -6.75 15.06 10.18
CA ARG A 336 -5.95 16.16 10.72
C ARG A 336 -4.49 15.78 10.89
N SER A 337 -4.23 14.63 11.50
CA SER A 337 -2.87 14.13 11.69
C SER A 337 -2.84 12.61 11.77
N ARG A 338 -1.69 12.06 11.39
CA ARG A 338 -1.37 10.64 11.55
C ARG A 338 0.03 10.52 12.10
N ILE A 339 0.19 9.69 13.11
CA ILE A 339 1.49 9.21 13.56
C ILE A 339 1.50 7.69 13.49
N SER A 340 2.51 7.13 12.88
CA SER A 340 2.70 5.69 12.81
C SER A 340 4.13 5.32 13.14
N THR A 341 4.31 4.21 13.84
CA THR A 341 5.61 3.71 14.29
C THR A 341 5.64 2.20 14.12
N THR A 342 6.74 1.68 13.61
CA THR A 342 7.01 0.25 13.57
C THR A 342 8.37 -0.06 14.18
N ILE A 343 8.43 -1.15 14.93
CA ILE A 343 9.65 -1.70 15.48
C ILE A 343 9.74 -3.15 15.04
N SER A 344 10.83 -3.49 14.39
CA SER A 344 11.16 -4.86 14.02
C SER A 344 12.44 -5.26 14.74
N GLN A 345 12.40 -6.34 15.50
CA GLN A 345 13.51 -6.88 16.24
C GLN A 345 13.78 -8.31 15.80
N ASP A 346 14.94 -8.56 15.23
CA ASP A 346 15.41 -9.91 14.98
C ASP A 346 16.16 -10.41 16.23
N LEU A 347 15.61 -11.46 16.84
CA LEU A 347 16.15 -12.10 18.02
C LEU A 347 17.01 -13.33 17.66
N GLN A 348 17.43 -13.44 16.41
CA GLN A 348 18.21 -14.57 15.89
C GLN A 348 17.49 -15.91 16.10
N ASP A 349 18.11 -16.83 16.85
CA ASP A 349 17.55 -18.16 17.14
C ASP A 349 16.24 -18.11 17.95
N TRP A 350 15.95 -16.99 18.60
CA TRP A 350 14.72 -16.75 19.36
C TRP A 350 13.59 -16.17 18.53
N GLY A 351 13.82 -15.96 17.22
CA GLY A 351 12.79 -15.51 16.31
C GLY A 351 12.72 -14.01 16.09
N GLN A 352 11.55 -13.50 15.77
CA GLN A 352 11.35 -12.11 15.40
C GLN A 352 10.16 -11.50 16.14
N LEU A 353 10.35 -10.29 16.65
CA LEU A 353 9.32 -9.46 17.24
C LEU A 353 9.01 -8.30 16.29
N TYR A 354 7.74 -8.08 16.02
CA TYR A 354 7.24 -6.97 15.24
C TYR A 354 6.16 -6.23 16.01
N LEU A 355 6.34 -4.92 16.17
CA LEU A 355 5.38 -4.03 16.80
C LEU A 355 5.00 -2.93 15.84
N SER A 356 3.71 -2.64 15.72
CA SER A 356 3.19 -1.51 14.96
C SER A 356 2.16 -0.75 15.77
N ALA A 357 2.24 0.57 15.72
CA ALA A 357 1.30 1.46 16.35
C ALA A 357 0.97 2.62 15.43
N SER A 358 -0.31 2.93 15.26
CA SER A 358 -0.73 4.15 14.60
C SER A 358 -1.86 4.85 15.35
N LYS A 359 -1.86 6.17 15.25
CA LYS A 359 -2.92 7.04 15.75
C LYS A 359 -3.33 8.00 14.65
N ASP A 360 -4.61 7.98 14.31
CA ASP A 360 -5.24 8.87 13.34
C ASP A 360 -6.12 9.87 14.06
N GLN A 361 -5.91 11.14 13.80
CA GLN A 361 -6.77 12.21 14.30
C GLN A 361 -7.53 12.85 13.15
N TYR A 362 -8.78 13.13 13.38
CA TYR A 362 -9.69 13.75 12.42
C TYR A 362 -10.13 15.12 12.94
N TRP A 363 -10.71 15.94 12.06
CA TRP A 363 -11.12 17.28 12.47
C TRP A 363 -12.36 17.29 13.37
N ASP A 364 -13.35 16.50 13.04
CA ASP A 364 -14.67 16.56 13.69
C ASP A 364 -15.18 15.18 14.17
N THR A 365 -14.29 14.20 14.34
CA THR A 365 -14.65 12.88 14.90
C THR A 365 -13.59 12.39 15.89
N ALA A 366 -13.86 11.26 16.53
CA ALA A 366 -12.96 10.66 17.50
C ALA A 366 -11.65 10.17 16.86
N ASP A 367 -10.60 10.03 17.68
CA ASP A 367 -9.33 9.47 17.23
C ASP A 367 -9.45 7.97 16.93
N GLY A 368 -8.79 7.53 15.87
CA GLY A 368 -8.55 6.13 15.54
C GLY A 368 -7.22 5.63 16.12
N TYR A 369 -7.17 4.37 16.51
CA TYR A 369 -5.95 3.71 17.01
C TYR A 369 -5.83 2.32 16.39
N ASN A 370 -4.63 1.99 15.95
CA ASN A 370 -4.29 0.64 15.53
C ASN A 370 -2.99 0.23 16.21
N LEU A 371 -3.03 -0.86 16.96
CA LEU A 371 -1.87 -1.45 17.63
C LEU A 371 -1.78 -2.91 17.22
N SER A 372 -0.63 -3.36 16.80
CA SER A 372 -0.37 -4.77 16.55
C SER A 372 0.98 -5.18 17.11
N ALA A 373 1.02 -6.38 17.67
CA ALA A 373 2.24 -7.02 18.14
C ALA A 373 2.26 -8.45 17.61
N SER A 374 3.34 -8.86 16.97
CA SER A 374 3.50 -10.22 16.47
C SER A 374 4.86 -10.75 16.86
N TYR A 375 4.88 -11.97 17.38
CA TYR A 375 6.09 -12.70 17.71
C TYR A 375 6.11 -14.01 16.96
N SER A 376 7.16 -14.25 16.19
CA SER A 376 7.37 -15.44 15.39
C SER A 376 8.59 -16.18 15.91
N LEU A 377 8.42 -17.44 16.31
CA LEU A 377 9.46 -18.32 16.79
C LEU A 377 9.67 -19.49 15.83
N PRO A 378 10.78 -19.53 15.09
CA PRO A 378 11.19 -20.72 14.35
C PRO A 378 11.91 -21.66 15.33
N PHE A 379 11.35 -22.84 15.59
CA PHE A 379 11.99 -23.84 16.45
C PHE A 379 12.19 -25.15 15.69
N ARG A 380 13.41 -25.39 15.18
CA ARG A 380 13.80 -26.60 14.40
C ARG A 380 12.80 -26.92 13.27
N TYR A 381 11.79 -27.73 13.61
CA TYR A 381 10.76 -28.20 12.67
C TYR A 381 9.37 -27.60 12.94
N ILE A 382 9.28 -26.68 13.88
CA ILE A 382 8.01 -26.06 14.30
C ILE A 382 8.16 -24.55 14.13
N SER A 383 7.20 -23.91 13.50
CA SER A 383 7.08 -22.46 13.57
C SER A 383 5.84 -22.10 14.40
N ALA A 384 6.03 -21.27 15.40
CA ALA A 384 4.95 -20.75 16.22
C ALA A 384 4.87 -19.24 16.02
N MET A 385 3.67 -18.71 15.97
CA MET A 385 3.44 -17.29 15.88
C MET A 385 2.28 -16.87 16.78
N LEU A 386 2.53 -15.85 17.58
CA LEU A 386 1.54 -15.18 18.39
C LEU A 386 1.32 -13.77 17.84
N SER A 387 0.06 -13.39 17.62
CA SER A 387 -0.28 -12.03 17.19
C SER A 387 -1.39 -11.46 18.06
N LEU A 388 -1.21 -10.21 18.44
CA LEU A 388 -2.15 -9.41 19.21
C LEU A 388 -2.54 -8.21 18.35
N GLY A 389 -3.83 -7.92 18.27
CA GLY A 389 -4.36 -6.77 17.57
C GLY A 389 -5.31 -5.96 18.44
N TYR A 390 -5.24 -4.66 18.34
CA TYR A 390 -6.19 -3.70 18.89
C TYR A 390 -6.49 -2.65 17.85
N ASN A 391 -7.72 -2.60 17.40
CA ASN A 391 -8.17 -1.61 16.42
C ASN A 391 -9.37 -0.85 16.97
N LYS A 392 -9.24 0.46 17.09
CA LYS A 392 -10.33 1.36 17.43
C LYS A 392 -10.59 2.29 16.27
N SER A 393 -11.64 1.99 15.52
CA SER A 393 -12.11 2.88 14.45
C SER A 393 -12.79 4.12 15.05
N PRO A 394 -12.64 5.31 14.45
CA PRO A 394 -13.37 6.50 14.88
C PRO A 394 -14.88 6.40 14.70
N TYR A 395 -15.34 5.45 13.88
CA TYR A 395 -16.76 5.29 13.53
C TYR A 395 -17.51 4.26 14.39
N TYR A 396 -16.79 3.45 15.16
CA TYR A 396 -17.37 2.44 16.04
C TYR A 396 -17.06 2.74 17.51
N HIS A 397 -18.05 2.49 18.38
CA HIS A 397 -17.91 2.74 19.81
C HIS A 397 -16.96 1.74 20.47
N GLU A 398 -16.94 0.49 20.02
CA GLU A 398 -16.15 -0.57 20.58
C GLU A 398 -14.87 -0.77 19.77
N ALA A 399 -13.79 -1.12 20.49
CA ALA A 399 -12.54 -1.49 19.87
C ALA A 399 -12.55 -2.99 19.56
N ASP A 400 -12.10 -3.32 18.37
CA ASP A 400 -11.81 -4.70 17.98
C ASP A 400 -10.50 -5.17 18.62
N LYS A 401 -10.53 -6.33 19.26
CA LYS A 401 -9.36 -6.96 19.89
C LYS A 401 -9.23 -8.37 19.37
N SER A 402 -8.07 -8.66 18.83
CA SER A 402 -7.75 -9.98 18.29
C SER A 402 -6.54 -10.59 18.99
N LEU A 403 -6.64 -11.87 19.29
CA LEU A 403 -5.56 -12.73 19.71
C LEU A 403 -5.50 -13.90 18.74
N PHE A 404 -4.33 -14.16 18.21
CA PHE A 404 -4.13 -15.25 17.29
C PHE A 404 -2.87 -16.03 17.64
N LEU A 405 -3.00 -17.36 17.69
CA LEU A 405 -1.91 -18.29 17.84
C LEU A 405 -1.91 -19.26 16.68
N SER A 406 -0.80 -19.35 15.96
CA SER A 406 -0.58 -20.32 14.90
C SER A 406 0.62 -21.19 15.23
N VAL A 407 0.47 -22.48 15.04
CA VAL A 407 1.58 -23.45 15.13
C VAL A 407 1.58 -24.26 13.84
N SER A 408 2.70 -24.27 13.15
CA SER A 408 2.91 -25.02 11.91
C SER A 408 4.02 -26.06 12.11
N VAL A 409 3.73 -27.30 11.75
CA VAL A 409 4.67 -28.42 11.82
C VAL A 409 4.83 -29.00 10.42
N PRO A 410 6.02 -28.95 9.81
CA PRO A 410 6.27 -29.63 8.55
C PRO A 410 6.37 -31.14 8.79
N LEU A 411 5.49 -31.90 8.17
CA LEU A 411 5.46 -33.36 8.30
C LEU A 411 6.42 -34.05 7.33
N ASN A 412 7.22 -33.32 6.57
CA ASN A 412 8.16 -33.85 5.56
C ASN A 412 9.18 -34.83 6.14
N SER A 413 9.58 -34.62 7.42
CA SER A 413 10.50 -35.51 8.11
C SER A 413 9.86 -36.84 8.55
N LEU A 414 8.53 -36.91 8.56
CA LEU A 414 7.76 -38.10 8.94
C LEU A 414 7.27 -38.92 7.74
N LEU A 415 7.15 -38.31 6.58
CA LEU A 415 6.60 -38.89 5.38
C LEU A 415 7.53 -38.60 4.20
N ASN A 416 8.44 -39.54 3.92
CA ASN A 416 9.44 -39.45 2.85
C ASN A 416 8.86 -38.84 1.55
N GLY A 417 9.16 -37.59 1.27
CA GLY A 417 9.11 -37.00 -0.05
C GLY A 417 7.93 -36.11 -0.43
N ASN A 418 6.95 -35.85 0.43
CA ASN A 418 5.84 -34.92 0.14
C ASN A 418 5.86 -33.72 1.08
N ASN A 419 5.68 -32.52 0.52
CA ASN A 419 5.55 -31.28 1.30
C ASN A 419 4.19 -31.25 2.01
N LEU A 420 4.10 -31.87 3.16
CA LEU A 420 2.89 -31.87 4.00
C LEU A 420 3.11 -30.98 5.23
N PHE A 421 2.18 -30.09 5.50
CA PHE A 421 2.19 -29.23 6.68
C PHE A 421 0.92 -29.49 7.49
N LEU A 422 1.06 -29.55 8.81
CA LEU A 422 -0.07 -29.47 9.72
C LEU A 422 -0.06 -28.09 10.36
N THR A 423 -1.12 -27.32 10.17
CA THR A 423 -1.28 -26.00 10.79
C THR A 423 -2.54 -26.02 11.64
N THR A 424 -2.44 -25.58 12.87
CA THR A 424 -3.58 -25.35 13.74
C THR A 424 -3.63 -23.87 14.13
N ASN A 425 -4.82 -23.31 14.12
CA ASN A 425 -5.09 -21.91 14.41
C ASN A 425 -6.17 -21.84 15.50
N THR A 426 -6.03 -20.95 16.45
CA THR A 426 -7.06 -20.66 17.47
C THR A 426 -7.20 -19.16 17.62
#